data_9e45f85411f3c9d880b2e0e459847f84
#
_entry.id   9e45f85411f3c9d880b2e0e459847f84
#
_cell.length_a   1.000
_cell.length_b   1.000
_cell.length_c   1.000
_cell.angle_alpha   90.00
_cell.angle_beta   90.00
_cell.angle_gamma   90.00
#
_symmetry.space_group_name_H-M   'P 1'
#
loop_
_entity.id
_entity.type
_entity.pdbx_description
1 polymer ?
#
loop_
_entity_poly.entity_id
_entity_poly.type
_entity_poly.pdbx_seq_one_letter_code
_entity_poly.pdbx_strand_id
1 'polypeptide(L)'
;LYFFFPGIIRRRKQKQKPVTGLVKTNRWSLKWHNKIGAWLFVLLIVVYLTGIFLRPPFLITIANARVKPLRFTHLHQANPWYDRLRDILVDSDRGSILLATSEGIFELQNLHSVPKPFAIQPPVSVMGITVFEKFGGGAYIVGSFSGIFLWHPSHPEIVNYATGTTYQPISGGRPVGDQTITGLIKAPNGKHFMVDYAVGTKPLWHNQPFPSMPQNVITDAKMSLWNLSLEIHTGRIFQGIMGLFYILIVPLSGLIAAMVVISGYLLWWKRFRKKSVKS
;
A
#
# COMPACT_ATOMS: atom_id res chain seq x y z
N LEU A 1 -16.15 25.98 -4.89
CA LEU A 1 -16.62 27.01 -5.82
C LEU A 1 -18.15 27.14 -5.81
N TYR A 2 -18.91 26.03 -5.85
CA TYR A 2 -20.37 26.05 -5.89
C TYR A 2 -21.02 26.79 -4.69
N PHE A 3 -20.46 26.66 -3.50
CA PHE A 3 -20.96 27.33 -2.28
C PHE A 3 -20.46 28.77 -2.11
N PHE A 4 -19.26 29.09 -2.61
CA PHE A 4 -18.67 30.41 -2.42
C PHE A 4 -19.18 31.47 -3.39
N PHE A 5 -19.28 31.16 -4.68
CA PHE A 5 -19.68 32.14 -5.69
C PHE A 5 -21.09 32.71 -5.49
N PRO A 6 -22.13 31.90 -5.23
CA PRO A 6 -23.48 32.43 -4.98
C PRO A 6 -23.52 33.36 -3.76
N GLY A 7 -22.82 33.01 -2.68
CA GLY A 7 -22.74 33.84 -1.48
C GLY A 7 -22.05 35.19 -1.74
N ILE A 8 -20.92 35.16 -2.44
CA ILE A 8 -20.20 36.39 -2.82
C ILE A 8 -21.04 37.26 -3.77
N ILE A 9 -21.69 36.66 -4.77
CA ILE A 9 -22.57 37.37 -5.70
C ILE A 9 -23.73 38.03 -4.97
N ARG A 10 -24.37 37.31 -4.03
CA ARG A 10 -25.47 37.84 -3.21
C ARG A 10 -25.01 39.02 -2.35
N ARG A 11 -23.89 38.90 -1.65
CA ARG A 11 -23.31 39.98 -0.79
C ARG A 11 -22.93 41.20 -1.62
N ARG A 12 -22.35 41.03 -2.83
CA ARG A 12 -22.01 42.14 -3.72
C ARG A 12 -23.24 42.81 -4.30
N LYS A 13 -24.29 42.07 -4.67
CA LYS A 13 -25.57 42.65 -5.12
C LYS A 13 -26.22 43.52 -4.00
N GLN A 14 -26.19 43.03 -2.80
CA GLN A 14 -26.69 43.81 -1.61
C GLN A 14 -25.91 45.11 -1.41
N LYS A 15 -24.63 45.16 -1.78
CA LYS A 15 -23.77 46.35 -1.71
C LYS A 15 -23.72 47.15 -3.03
N GLN A 16 -24.65 46.92 -3.94
CA GLN A 16 -24.71 47.54 -5.28
C GLN A 16 -23.40 47.53 -6.06
N LYS A 17 -22.54 46.58 -5.81
CA LYS A 17 -21.23 46.37 -6.53
C LYS A 17 -21.42 45.55 -7.81
N PRO A 18 -20.61 45.82 -8.86
CA PRO A 18 -20.73 45.10 -10.14
C PRO A 18 -20.44 43.60 -9.94
N VAL A 19 -21.31 42.74 -10.49
CA VAL A 19 -21.25 41.28 -10.35
C VAL A 19 -21.15 40.52 -11.67
N THR A 20 -21.17 41.19 -12.79
CA THR A 20 -21.25 40.61 -14.13
C THR A 20 -20.11 39.63 -14.41
N GLY A 21 -18.87 39.98 -14.05
CA GLY A 21 -17.72 39.12 -14.20
C GLY A 21 -17.84 37.85 -13.33
N LEU A 22 -18.25 37.99 -12.07
CA LEU A 22 -18.42 36.85 -11.15
C LEU A 22 -19.53 35.90 -11.61
N VAL A 23 -20.62 36.40 -12.16
CA VAL A 23 -21.70 35.59 -12.72
C VAL A 23 -21.21 34.82 -13.94
N LYS A 24 -20.46 35.47 -14.86
CA LYS A 24 -19.86 34.82 -16.03
C LYS A 24 -18.90 33.71 -15.61
N THR A 25 -17.99 33.98 -14.68
CA THR A 25 -17.04 32.97 -14.14
C THR A 25 -17.77 31.81 -13.48
N ASN A 26 -18.79 32.06 -12.68
CA ASN A 26 -19.56 31.00 -12.04
C ASN A 26 -20.29 30.11 -13.07
N ARG A 27 -20.90 30.70 -14.11
CA ARG A 27 -21.54 29.94 -15.19
C ARG A 27 -20.54 29.13 -15.98
N TRP A 28 -19.37 29.67 -16.30
CA TRP A 28 -18.28 28.96 -16.96
C TRP A 28 -17.78 27.80 -16.13
N SER A 29 -17.49 28.03 -14.83
CA SER A 29 -17.04 27.01 -13.89
C SER A 29 -18.04 25.85 -13.76
N LEU A 30 -19.34 26.16 -13.63
CA LEU A 30 -20.41 25.15 -13.58
C LEU A 30 -20.52 24.34 -14.87
N LYS A 31 -20.41 25.01 -16.03
CA LYS A 31 -20.43 24.33 -17.35
C LYS A 31 -19.31 23.31 -17.46
N TRP A 32 -18.09 23.70 -17.10
CA TRP A 32 -16.92 22.82 -17.19
C TRP A 32 -16.94 21.75 -16.11
N HIS A 33 -17.32 22.08 -14.89
CA HIS A 33 -17.48 21.09 -13.81
C HIS A 33 -18.44 19.96 -14.22
N ASN A 34 -19.60 20.31 -14.75
CA ASN A 34 -20.59 19.33 -15.21
C ASN A 34 -20.08 18.50 -16.39
N LYS A 35 -19.42 19.14 -17.38
CA LYS A 35 -18.88 18.45 -18.55
C LYS A 35 -17.76 17.49 -18.15
N ILE A 36 -16.77 17.95 -17.39
CA ILE A 36 -15.64 17.14 -16.94
C ILE A 36 -16.12 16.03 -16.00
N GLY A 37 -17.01 16.36 -15.04
CA GLY A 37 -17.57 15.36 -14.12
C GLY A 37 -18.32 14.24 -14.82
N ALA A 38 -19.10 14.56 -15.85
CA ALA A 38 -19.81 13.55 -16.65
C ALA A 38 -18.86 12.69 -17.51
N TRP A 39 -17.77 13.28 -18.02
CA TRP A 39 -16.78 12.52 -18.80
C TRP A 39 -15.91 11.62 -17.94
N LEU A 40 -15.47 12.11 -16.78
CA LEU A 40 -14.60 11.38 -15.87
C LEU A 40 -15.36 10.51 -14.88
N PHE A 41 -16.69 10.49 -14.91
CA PHE A 41 -17.53 9.78 -13.94
C PHE A 41 -17.07 8.34 -13.70
N VAL A 42 -16.92 7.54 -14.77
CA VAL A 42 -16.52 6.13 -14.67
C VAL A 42 -15.12 6.00 -14.10
N LEU A 43 -14.17 6.81 -14.58
CA LEU A 43 -12.79 6.81 -14.12
C LEU A 43 -12.71 7.15 -12.62
N LEU A 44 -13.43 8.19 -12.19
CA LEU A 44 -13.43 8.60 -10.77
C LEU A 44 -14.03 7.53 -9.86
N ILE A 45 -15.12 6.88 -10.28
CA ILE A 45 -15.70 5.77 -9.52
C ILE A 45 -14.71 4.61 -9.39
N VAL A 46 -14.05 4.22 -10.48
CA VAL A 46 -13.05 3.16 -10.45
C VAL A 46 -11.91 3.51 -9.48
N VAL A 47 -11.36 4.73 -9.56
CA VAL A 47 -10.25 5.18 -8.70
C VAL A 47 -10.67 5.22 -7.22
N TYR A 48 -11.85 5.74 -6.91
CA TYR A 48 -12.30 5.81 -5.52
C TYR A 48 -12.63 4.43 -4.93
N LEU A 49 -13.33 3.58 -5.68
CA LEU A 49 -13.67 2.23 -5.21
C LEU A 49 -12.41 1.38 -5.05
N THR A 50 -11.48 1.41 -6.00
CA THR A 50 -10.22 0.67 -5.85
C THR A 50 -9.37 1.22 -4.71
N GLY A 51 -9.37 2.55 -4.50
CA GLY A 51 -8.67 3.19 -3.39
C GLY A 51 -9.10 2.71 -2.00
N ILE A 52 -10.39 2.38 -1.83
CA ILE A 52 -10.94 1.84 -0.58
C ILE A 52 -10.23 0.54 -0.18
N PHE A 53 -9.89 -0.31 -1.17
CA PHE A 53 -9.26 -1.61 -0.95
C PHE A 53 -7.74 -1.54 -0.75
N LEU A 54 -7.11 -0.38 -0.83
CA LEU A 54 -5.68 -0.22 -0.58
C LEU A 54 -5.32 -0.12 0.91
N ARG A 55 -6.31 -0.07 1.79
CA ARG A 55 -6.12 0.05 3.25
C ARG A 55 -7.01 -0.90 4.03
N PRO A 56 -6.57 -1.38 5.22
CA PRO A 56 -7.45 -2.07 6.16
C PRO A 56 -8.67 -1.20 6.51
N PRO A 57 -9.83 -1.79 6.79
CA PRO A 57 -10.09 -3.23 6.82
C PRO A 57 -10.32 -3.89 5.45
N PHE A 58 -10.60 -3.12 4.40
CA PHE A 58 -10.98 -3.65 3.08
C PHE A 58 -9.85 -4.36 2.35
N LEU A 59 -8.59 -3.94 2.55
CA LEU A 59 -7.42 -4.65 2.02
C LEU A 59 -7.44 -6.14 2.38
N ILE A 60 -7.84 -6.48 3.62
CA ILE A 60 -7.86 -7.86 4.12
C ILE A 60 -8.79 -8.73 3.29
N THR A 61 -9.90 -8.19 2.81
CA THR A 61 -10.90 -8.95 2.04
C THR A 61 -10.41 -9.38 0.67
N ILE A 62 -9.46 -8.65 0.07
CA ILE A 62 -8.95 -8.93 -1.27
C ILE A 62 -7.51 -9.44 -1.28
N ALA A 63 -6.80 -9.39 -0.17
CA ALA A 63 -5.35 -9.67 -0.11
C ALA A 63 -4.96 -11.05 -0.67
N ASN A 64 -5.82 -12.05 -0.48
CA ASN A 64 -5.60 -13.43 -0.96
C ASN A 64 -6.32 -13.73 -2.28
N ALA A 65 -7.10 -12.79 -2.81
CA ALA A 65 -7.80 -12.99 -4.08
C ALA A 65 -6.80 -12.97 -5.25
N ARG A 66 -7.00 -13.83 -6.23
CA ARG A 66 -6.17 -13.95 -7.42
C ARG A 66 -7.02 -13.78 -8.68
N VAL A 67 -6.53 -12.98 -9.60
CA VAL A 67 -7.15 -12.79 -10.91
C VAL A 67 -6.13 -12.98 -12.02
N LYS A 68 -6.57 -13.39 -13.20
CA LYS A 68 -5.69 -13.45 -14.37
C LYS A 68 -5.30 -12.03 -14.79
N PRO A 69 -4.05 -11.80 -15.25
CA PRO A 69 -3.64 -10.51 -15.77
C PRO A 69 -4.59 -10.02 -16.87
N LEU A 70 -4.98 -8.77 -16.76
CA LEU A 70 -5.92 -8.16 -17.72
C LEU A 70 -5.24 -7.97 -19.08
N ARG A 71 -5.85 -8.51 -20.13
CA ARG A 71 -5.37 -8.30 -21.51
C ARG A 71 -5.39 -6.80 -21.85
N PHE A 72 -4.49 -6.39 -22.73
CA PHE A 72 -4.32 -4.98 -23.17
C PHE A 72 -3.85 -4.01 -22.09
N THR A 73 -3.37 -4.51 -20.95
CA THR A 73 -2.72 -3.72 -19.91
C THR A 73 -1.24 -4.10 -19.80
N HIS A 74 -0.46 -3.23 -19.15
CA HIS A 74 0.94 -3.55 -18.81
C HIS A 74 1.10 -4.75 -17.87
N LEU A 75 0.02 -5.20 -17.22
CA LEU A 75 0.00 -6.39 -16.37
C LEU A 75 0.07 -7.69 -17.17
N HIS A 76 -0.30 -7.66 -18.46
CA HIS A 76 -0.20 -8.80 -19.35
C HIS A 76 1.20 -8.86 -19.98
N GLN A 77 2.19 -9.21 -19.13
CA GLN A 77 3.59 -9.29 -19.52
C GLN A 77 4.00 -10.70 -19.93
N ALA A 78 4.94 -10.79 -20.87
CA ALA A 78 5.62 -12.06 -21.19
C ALA A 78 6.51 -12.53 -20.02
N ASN A 79 7.03 -11.59 -19.21
CA ASN A 79 7.81 -11.90 -18.03
C ASN A 79 6.87 -12.13 -16.82
N PRO A 80 6.73 -13.38 -16.32
CA PRO A 80 5.87 -13.67 -15.17
C PRO A 80 6.38 -13.09 -13.85
N TRP A 81 7.62 -12.63 -13.82
CA TRP A 81 8.27 -12.02 -12.64
C TRP A 81 8.11 -10.51 -12.56
N TYR A 82 7.50 -9.90 -13.56
CA TYR A 82 7.23 -8.48 -13.54
C TYR A 82 6.53 -8.09 -12.24
N ASP A 83 7.12 -7.10 -11.55
CA ASP A 83 6.66 -6.56 -10.27
C ASP A 83 6.53 -7.58 -9.10
N ARG A 84 6.96 -8.83 -9.28
CA ARG A 84 6.88 -9.88 -8.24
C ARG A 84 8.22 -10.20 -7.61
N LEU A 85 9.27 -10.23 -8.40
CA LEU A 85 10.62 -10.60 -7.95
C LEU A 85 11.15 -9.54 -6.97
N ARG A 86 11.65 -9.99 -5.82
CA ARG A 86 12.23 -9.14 -4.78
C ARG A 86 13.71 -9.38 -4.60
N ASP A 87 14.13 -10.66 -4.65
CA ASP A 87 15.53 -11.04 -4.48
C ASP A 87 15.81 -12.37 -5.16
N ILE A 88 17.09 -12.62 -5.45
CA ILE A 88 17.59 -13.88 -6.03
C ILE A 88 18.81 -14.31 -5.21
N LEU A 89 18.78 -15.55 -4.75
CA LEU A 89 19.88 -16.15 -4.02
C LEU A 89 20.36 -17.42 -4.74
N VAL A 90 21.64 -17.43 -5.10
CA VAL A 90 22.28 -18.62 -5.63
C VAL A 90 22.81 -19.45 -4.45
N ASP A 91 22.23 -20.63 -4.26
CA ASP A 91 22.65 -21.53 -3.20
C ASP A 91 23.53 -22.65 -3.76
N SER A 92 24.85 -22.49 -3.59
CA SER A 92 25.84 -23.46 -4.02
C SER A 92 25.74 -24.80 -3.29
N ASP A 93 25.29 -24.80 -2.02
CA ASP A 93 25.19 -26.02 -1.21
C ASP A 93 24.03 -26.88 -1.69
N ARG A 94 22.96 -26.27 -2.18
CA ARG A 94 21.81 -26.94 -2.78
C ARG A 94 21.96 -27.17 -4.29
N GLY A 95 22.90 -26.45 -4.92
CA GLY A 95 23.03 -26.43 -6.38
C GLY A 95 21.82 -25.83 -7.10
N SER A 96 21.11 -24.92 -6.44
CA SER A 96 19.88 -24.33 -6.97
C SER A 96 19.83 -22.80 -6.80
N ILE A 97 18.92 -22.15 -7.53
CA ILE A 97 18.66 -20.72 -7.45
C ILE A 97 17.30 -20.52 -6.75
N LEU A 98 17.29 -19.71 -5.72
CA LEU A 98 16.08 -19.39 -4.97
C LEU A 98 15.61 -17.99 -5.37
N LEU A 99 14.32 -17.89 -5.70
CA LEU A 99 13.67 -16.64 -6.06
C LEU A 99 12.75 -16.20 -4.91
N ALA A 100 13.04 -15.08 -4.30
CA ALA A 100 12.18 -14.44 -3.33
C ALA A 100 11.22 -13.49 -4.05
N THR A 101 9.92 -13.65 -3.82
CA THR A 101 8.88 -12.90 -4.55
C THR A 101 7.84 -12.29 -3.60
N SER A 102 6.91 -11.51 -4.17
CA SER A 102 5.72 -11.05 -3.45
C SER A 102 4.70 -12.17 -3.19
N GLU A 103 4.89 -13.36 -3.73
CA GLU A 103 3.96 -14.49 -3.59
C GLU A 103 4.55 -15.68 -2.85
N GLY A 104 5.83 -15.61 -2.50
CA GLY A 104 6.55 -16.69 -1.82
C GLY A 104 7.93 -16.94 -2.40
N ILE A 105 8.51 -18.08 -2.04
CA ILE A 105 9.84 -18.51 -2.45
C ILE A 105 9.71 -19.64 -3.46
N PHE A 106 10.46 -19.53 -4.54
CA PHE A 106 10.50 -20.52 -5.61
C PHE A 106 11.92 -21.04 -5.80
N GLU A 107 12.05 -22.27 -6.21
CA GLU A 107 13.32 -22.92 -6.55
C GLU A 107 13.46 -23.11 -8.04
N LEU A 108 14.65 -22.83 -8.58
CA LEU A 108 15.09 -23.14 -9.93
C LEU A 108 16.31 -24.05 -9.84
N GLN A 109 16.30 -25.16 -10.56
CA GLN A 109 17.49 -26.01 -10.68
C GLN A 109 18.55 -25.38 -11.59
N ASN A 110 18.13 -24.64 -12.59
CA ASN A 110 18.96 -23.85 -13.49
C ASN A 110 18.11 -22.73 -14.13
N LEU A 111 18.75 -21.82 -14.86
CA LEU A 111 18.08 -20.66 -15.46
C LEU A 111 17.00 -20.99 -16.51
N HIS A 112 16.97 -22.22 -17.02
CA HIS A 112 15.99 -22.69 -18.02
C HIS A 112 14.87 -23.54 -17.38
N SER A 113 14.99 -23.88 -16.10
CA SER A 113 14.00 -24.70 -15.41
C SER A 113 12.75 -23.90 -15.04
N VAL A 114 11.62 -24.60 -14.91
CA VAL A 114 10.38 -23.98 -14.44
C VAL A 114 10.48 -23.76 -12.93
N PRO A 115 10.23 -22.53 -12.45
CA PRO A 115 10.24 -22.21 -11.02
C PRO A 115 9.20 -23.04 -10.27
N LYS A 116 9.60 -23.69 -9.19
CA LYS A 116 8.73 -24.50 -8.35
C LYS A 116 8.57 -23.84 -6.97
N PRO A 117 7.35 -23.56 -6.48
CA PRO A 117 7.15 -23.06 -5.16
C PRO A 117 7.47 -24.13 -4.11
N PHE A 118 8.02 -23.72 -2.98
CA PHE A 118 8.14 -24.63 -1.83
C PHE A 118 6.77 -24.88 -1.22
N ALA A 119 6.49 -26.14 -0.87
CA ALA A 119 5.22 -26.53 -0.26
C ALA A 119 5.04 -25.92 1.15
N ILE A 120 6.13 -25.84 1.91
CA ILE A 120 6.16 -25.25 3.25
C ILE A 120 7.15 -24.11 3.22
N GLN A 121 6.64 -22.90 3.45
CA GLN A 121 7.44 -21.68 3.42
C GLN A 121 6.85 -20.63 4.37
N PRO A 122 7.65 -19.66 4.82
CA PRO A 122 7.18 -18.58 5.70
C PRO A 122 6.05 -17.78 5.07
N PRO A 123 5.16 -17.19 5.87
CA PRO A 123 4.13 -16.31 5.37
C PRO A 123 4.75 -15.06 4.73
N VAL A 124 4.29 -14.72 3.55
CA VAL A 124 4.72 -13.54 2.82
C VAL A 124 3.57 -12.55 2.73
N SER A 125 3.82 -11.31 3.10
CA SER A 125 2.83 -10.25 2.97
C SER A 125 2.63 -9.83 1.51
N VAL A 126 1.57 -9.08 1.23
CA VAL A 126 1.30 -8.51 -0.10
C VAL A 126 2.42 -7.59 -0.60
N MET A 127 3.25 -7.05 0.31
CA MET A 127 4.42 -6.23 -0.05
C MET A 127 5.61 -7.07 -0.53
N GLY A 128 5.56 -8.38 -0.33
CA GLY A 128 6.61 -9.32 -0.68
C GLY A 128 7.65 -9.53 0.41
N ILE A 129 8.68 -10.28 0.05
CA ILE A 129 9.84 -10.57 0.89
C ILE A 129 10.74 -9.32 0.90
N THR A 130 11.18 -8.90 2.08
CA THR A 130 12.05 -7.74 2.30
C THR A 130 13.43 -8.12 2.83
N VAL A 131 13.55 -9.32 3.40
CA VAL A 131 14.80 -9.92 3.85
C VAL A 131 14.86 -11.35 3.34
N PHE A 132 15.94 -11.69 2.63
CA PHE A 132 16.17 -13.05 2.17
C PHE A 132 17.66 -13.37 2.23
N GLU A 133 18.07 -14.06 3.29
CA GLU A 133 19.49 -14.28 3.55
C GLU A 133 19.77 -15.72 4.00
N LYS A 134 20.92 -16.25 3.59
CA LYS A 134 21.40 -17.54 4.05
C LYS A 134 21.86 -17.42 5.52
N PHE A 135 21.34 -18.28 6.37
CA PHE A 135 21.70 -18.32 7.79
C PHE A 135 22.85 -19.32 8.07
N GLY A 136 22.90 -20.40 7.33
CA GLY A 136 23.82 -21.53 7.50
C GLY A 136 23.07 -22.84 7.77
N GLY A 137 23.76 -23.98 7.59
CA GLY A 137 23.14 -25.30 7.76
C GLY A 137 21.95 -25.58 6.86
N GLY A 138 21.85 -24.91 5.70
CA GLY A 138 20.70 -25.03 4.80
C GLY A 138 19.47 -24.22 5.20
N ALA A 139 19.58 -23.40 6.22
CA ALA A 139 18.51 -22.51 6.68
C ALA A 139 18.65 -21.09 6.11
N TYR A 140 17.52 -20.37 6.04
CA TYR A 140 17.41 -19.00 5.55
C TYR A 140 16.65 -18.12 6.51
N ILE A 141 17.02 -16.85 6.58
CA ILE A 141 16.23 -15.82 7.25
C ILE A 141 15.33 -15.18 6.19
N VAL A 142 14.04 -15.23 6.45
CA VAL A 142 13.00 -14.68 5.56
C VAL A 142 12.21 -13.62 6.32
N GLY A 143 12.28 -12.38 5.88
CA GLY A 143 11.54 -11.27 6.44
C GLY A 143 10.53 -10.68 5.47
N SER A 144 9.39 -10.27 6.00
CA SER A 144 8.34 -9.55 5.27
C SER A 144 7.52 -8.72 6.25
N PHE A 145 6.48 -8.02 5.77
CA PHE A 145 5.52 -7.37 6.66
C PHE A 145 4.62 -8.37 7.43
N SER A 146 4.85 -9.68 7.28
CA SER A 146 4.23 -10.73 8.09
C SER A 146 5.09 -11.18 9.28
N GLY A 147 6.32 -10.67 9.38
CA GLY A 147 7.29 -11.03 10.43
C GLY A 147 8.65 -11.44 9.85
N ILE A 148 9.53 -11.94 10.74
CA ILE A 148 10.83 -12.48 10.39
C ILE A 148 10.94 -13.93 10.86
N PHE A 149 11.38 -14.80 9.96
CA PHE A 149 11.34 -16.24 10.18
C PHE A 149 12.67 -16.91 9.82
N LEU A 150 13.04 -17.90 10.61
CA LEU A 150 14.06 -18.87 10.25
C LEU A 150 13.36 -20.05 9.57
N TRP A 151 13.75 -20.33 8.36
CA TRP A 151 13.14 -21.33 7.51
C TRP A 151 14.18 -22.27 6.94
N HIS A 152 13.88 -23.57 6.98
CA HIS A 152 14.68 -24.61 6.35
C HIS A 152 13.81 -25.38 5.35
N PRO A 153 14.14 -25.37 4.04
CA PRO A 153 13.29 -25.96 3.01
C PRO A 153 12.98 -27.45 3.19
N SER A 154 13.85 -28.19 3.89
CA SER A 154 13.68 -29.63 4.15
C SER A 154 13.01 -29.94 5.49
N HIS A 155 12.69 -28.93 6.31
CA HIS A 155 12.01 -29.14 7.58
C HIS A 155 10.60 -28.52 7.53
N PRO A 156 9.61 -29.19 8.15
CA PRO A 156 8.24 -28.69 8.16
C PRO A 156 8.03 -27.51 9.12
N GLU A 157 8.95 -27.32 10.07
CA GLU A 157 8.83 -26.27 11.07
C GLU A 157 9.42 -24.95 10.60
N ILE A 158 8.66 -23.88 10.81
CA ILE A 158 9.07 -22.51 10.58
C ILE A 158 9.17 -21.85 11.96
N VAL A 159 10.30 -21.24 12.25
CA VAL A 159 10.53 -20.59 13.54
C VAL A 159 10.43 -19.07 13.38
N ASN A 160 9.65 -18.41 14.21
CA ASN A 160 9.69 -16.96 14.31
C ASN A 160 11.06 -16.53 14.85
N TYR A 161 11.85 -15.87 14.02
CA TYR A 161 13.23 -15.53 14.35
C TYR A 161 13.36 -14.48 15.44
N ALA A 162 12.32 -13.67 15.65
CA ALA A 162 12.32 -12.65 16.70
C ALA A 162 12.01 -13.23 18.10
N THR A 163 11.21 -14.30 18.17
CA THR A 163 10.75 -14.87 19.45
C THR A 163 11.34 -16.24 19.75
N GLY A 164 11.90 -16.93 18.74
CA GLY A 164 12.38 -18.31 18.86
C GLY A 164 11.27 -19.37 18.93
N THR A 165 10.00 -18.99 18.73
CA THR A 165 8.86 -19.89 18.82
C THR A 165 8.47 -20.44 17.44
N THR A 166 7.95 -21.68 17.41
CA THR A 166 7.42 -22.27 16.17
C THR A 166 6.22 -21.46 15.67
N TYR A 167 6.27 -21.10 14.39
CA TYR A 167 5.17 -20.37 13.75
C TYR A 167 3.99 -21.31 13.52
N GLN A 168 2.81 -20.89 13.99
CA GLN A 168 1.55 -21.57 13.71
C GLN A 168 0.76 -20.76 12.67
N PRO A 169 0.41 -21.35 11.52
CA PRO A 169 -0.41 -20.68 10.52
C PRO A 169 -1.75 -20.26 11.11
N ILE A 170 -2.06 -18.98 11.07
CA ILE A 170 -3.36 -18.46 11.52
C ILE A 170 -4.33 -18.58 10.35
N SER A 171 -5.38 -19.35 10.50
CA SER A 171 -6.48 -19.46 9.51
C SER A 171 -7.13 -18.07 9.33
N GLY A 172 -7.16 -17.57 8.10
CA GLY A 172 -7.64 -16.22 7.81
C GLY A 172 -6.62 -15.12 8.13
N GLY A 173 -5.32 -15.47 8.16
CA GLY A 173 -4.22 -14.60 8.56
C GLY A 173 -4.27 -13.19 7.98
N ARG A 174 -3.87 -12.21 8.78
CA ARG A 174 -3.72 -10.83 8.35
C ARG A 174 -2.64 -10.74 7.27
N PRO A 175 -2.85 -9.96 6.20
CA PRO A 175 -1.85 -9.76 5.15
C PRO A 175 -0.60 -9.01 5.66
N VAL A 176 -0.70 -8.39 6.83
CA VAL A 176 0.37 -7.71 7.56
C VAL A 176 0.37 -8.25 8.98
N GLY A 177 1.53 -8.75 9.44
CA GLY A 177 1.73 -9.23 10.81
C GLY A 177 1.90 -8.10 11.83
N ASP A 178 2.16 -8.47 13.08
CA ASP A 178 2.44 -7.52 14.16
C ASP A 178 3.83 -6.85 14.03
N GLN A 179 4.72 -7.45 13.21
CA GLN A 179 6.05 -6.94 12.89
C GLN A 179 6.15 -6.71 11.39
N THR A 180 6.39 -5.46 11.01
CA THR A 180 6.52 -5.05 9.61
C THR A 180 8.00 -4.94 9.24
N ILE A 181 8.61 -6.09 8.94
CA ILE A 181 10.05 -6.17 8.70
C ILE A 181 10.41 -5.58 7.35
N THR A 182 11.34 -4.64 7.36
CA THR A 182 11.89 -3.99 6.16
C THR A 182 13.37 -4.26 5.94
N GLY A 183 14.07 -4.80 6.93
CA GLY A 183 15.48 -5.09 6.80
C GLY A 183 16.03 -5.90 7.98
N LEU A 184 17.26 -6.41 7.80
CA LEU A 184 18.04 -7.08 8.80
C LEU A 184 19.45 -6.49 8.80
N ILE A 185 20.00 -6.21 9.98
CA ILE A 185 21.36 -5.77 10.16
C ILE A 185 22.12 -6.87 10.87
N LYS A 186 23.20 -7.34 10.25
CA LYS A 186 24.17 -8.26 10.88
C LYS A 186 25.39 -7.45 11.30
N ALA A 187 25.55 -7.27 12.60
CA ALA A 187 26.69 -6.57 13.13
C ALA A 187 27.95 -7.47 13.12
N PRO A 188 29.17 -6.91 13.05
CA PRO A 188 30.43 -7.68 13.03
C PRO A 188 30.63 -8.60 14.24
N ASN A 189 29.98 -8.29 15.35
CA ASN A 189 30.01 -9.08 16.59
C ASN A 189 29.00 -10.24 16.59
N GLY A 190 28.41 -10.59 15.45
CA GLY A 190 27.41 -11.64 15.31
C GLY A 190 26.01 -11.29 15.81
N LYS A 191 25.79 -10.07 16.28
CA LYS A 191 24.45 -9.60 16.70
C LYS A 191 23.59 -9.25 15.49
N HIS A 192 22.31 -9.62 15.55
CA HIS A 192 21.32 -9.30 14.54
C HIS A 192 20.32 -8.27 15.07
N PHE A 193 19.96 -7.31 14.23
CA PHE A 193 18.95 -6.31 14.51
C PHE A 193 17.95 -6.32 13.36
N MET A 194 16.69 -6.41 13.68
CA MET A 194 15.63 -6.23 12.68
C MET A 194 15.25 -4.76 12.53
N VAL A 195 14.94 -4.36 11.32
CA VAL A 195 14.38 -3.05 11.02
C VAL A 195 12.88 -3.23 10.79
N ASP A 196 12.09 -2.68 11.69
CA ASP A 196 10.64 -2.69 11.63
C ASP A 196 10.14 -1.34 11.10
N TYR A 197 9.25 -1.37 10.12
CA TYR A 197 8.72 -0.17 9.48
C TYR A 197 8.00 0.78 10.45
N ALA A 198 7.29 0.23 11.43
CA ALA A 198 6.48 1.00 12.36
C ALA A 198 7.28 1.54 13.56
N VAL A 199 8.32 0.83 13.99
CA VAL A 199 8.97 1.07 15.29
C VAL A 199 10.46 1.39 15.14
N GLY A 200 11.04 1.15 13.96
CA GLY A 200 12.48 1.32 13.71
C GLY A 200 13.28 0.08 14.07
N THR A 201 14.54 0.28 14.48
CA THR A 201 15.48 -0.81 14.69
C THR A 201 15.28 -1.45 16.06
N LYS A 202 15.20 -2.79 16.08
CA LYS A 202 15.07 -3.60 17.29
C LYS A 202 16.15 -4.70 17.33
N PRO A 203 16.72 -5.01 18.51
CA PRO A 203 17.60 -6.17 18.65
C PRO A 203 16.78 -7.46 18.49
N LEU A 204 17.41 -8.45 17.86
CA LEU A 204 16.92 -9.82 17.87
C LEU A 204 17.58 -10.57 19.02
N TRP A 205 16.76 -11.16 19.91
CA TRP A 205 17.15 -12.08 20.98
C TRP A 205 18.01 -11.49 22.11
N HIS A 206 18.41 -10.23 22.04
CA HIS A 206 19.23 -9.59 23.04
C HIS A 206 18.59 -8.28 23.49
N ASN A 207 18.51 -8.07 24.79
CA ASN A 207 17.99 -6.83 25.39
C ASN A 207 18.94 -5.62 25.22
N GLN A 208 19.89 -5.67 24.31
CA GLN A 208 20.77 -4.53 24.06
C GLN A 208 20.09 -3.62 23.05
N PRO A 209 19.86 -2.35 23.40
CA PRO A 209 19.28 -1.40 22.48
C PRO A 209 20.22 -1.18 21.27
N PHE A 210 19.64 -0.93 20.11
CA PHE A 210 20.38 -0.41 18.98
C PHE A 210 20.96 0.97 19.37
N PRO A 211 22.18 1.32 18.96
CA PRO A 211 22.76 2.61 19.27
C PRO A 211 21.80 3.75 18.91
N SER A 212 21.58 4.67 19.84
CA SER A 212 20.74 5.83 19.57
C SER A 212 21.40 6.70 18.49
N MET A 213 20.56 7.27 17.62
CA MET A 213 21.03 8.22 16.63
C MET A 213 21.64 9.45 17.33
N PRO A 214 22.80 9.97 16.88
CA PRO A 214 23.39 11.18 17.44
C PRO A 214 22.43 12.36 17.39
N GLN A 215 22.41 13.20 18.44
CA GLN A 215 21.41 14.27 18.59
C GLN A 215 21.47 15.30 17.45
N ASN A 216 22.67 15.59 16.93
CA ASN A 216 22.83 16.48 15.78
C ASN A 216 22.17 15.93 14.50
N VAL A 217 22.19 14.60 14.31
CA VAL A 217 21.52 13.97 13.16
C VAL A 217 20.00 14.07 13.32
N ILE A 218 19.48 13.92 14.54
CA ILE A 218 18.04 14.03 14.81
C ILE A 218 17.57 15.47 14.56
N THR A 219 18.31 16.47 15.03
CA THR A 219 17.92 17.89 14.88
C THR A 219 17.99 18.35 13.42
N ASP A 220 18.93 17.84 12.65
CA ASP A 220 19.13 18.20 11.25
C ASP A 220 18.34 17.31 10.28
N ALA A 221 17.69 16.26 10.77
CA ALA A 221 16.90 15.35 9.96
C ALA A 221 15.73 16.07 9.30
N LYS A 222 15.71 16.05 7.97
CA LYS A 222 14.64 16.65 7.17
C LYS A 222 13.81 15.55 6.51
N MET A 223 12.52 15.75 6.51
CA MET A 223 11.60 14.88 5.77
C MET A 223 11.48 15.37 4.32
N SER A 224 11.48 14.47 3.35
CA SER A 224 11.19 14.84 1.96
C SER A 224 9.73 15.25 1.80
N LEU A 225 9.45 16.18 0.89
CA LEU A 225 8.07 16.56 0.57
C LEU A 225 7.25 15.40 0.02
N TRP A 226 7.90 14.44 -0.65
CA TRP A 226 7.25 13.21 -1.09
C TRP A 226 6.76 12.37 0.08
N ASN A 227 7.62 12.14 1.09
CA ASN A 227 7.22 11.41 2.31
C ASN A 227 6.11 12.15 3.06
N LEU A 228 6.20 13.47 3.20
CA LEU A 228 5.15 14.28 3.83
C LEU A 228 3.82 14.13 3.09
N SER A 229 3.85 14.21 1.75
CA SER A 229 2.66 14.05 0.92
C SER A 229 2.08 12.64 1.07
N LEU A 230 2.91 11.61 1.14
CA LEU A 230 2.49 10.23 1.38
C LEU A 230 1.83 10.07 2.76
N GLU A 231 2.41 10.65 3.81
CA GLU A 231 1.86 10.62 5.17
C GLU A 231 0.48 11.29 5.26
N ILE A 232 0.33 12.44 4.57
CA ILE A 232 -0.96 13.15 4.49
C ILE A 232 -1.97 12.32 3.67
N HIS A 233 -1.57 11.86 2.48
CA HIS A 233 -2.46 11.14 1.55
C HIS A 233 -2.98 9.83 2.15
N THR A 234 -2.14 9.14 2.90
CA THR A 234 -2.51 7.87 3.57
C THR A 234 -3.18 8.08 4.93
N GLY A 235 -3.29 9.31 5.40
CA GLY A 235 -3.87 9.65 6.69
C GLY A 235 -2.98 9.34 7.90
N ARG A 236 -1.75 8.81 7.72
CA ARG A 236 -0.85 8.43 8.82
C ARG A 236 -0.42 9.62 9.68
N ILE A 237 -0.33 10.80 9.11
CA ILE A 237 -0.02 12.03 9.85
C ILE A 237 -0.99 12.28 11.01
N PHE A 238 -2.21 11.75 10.95
CA PHE A 238 -3.23 11.89 11.98
C PHE A 238 -3.17 10.80 13.05
N GLN A 239 -2.24 9.83 12.96
CA GLN A 239 -2.14 8.72 13.90
C GLN A 239 -1.97 9.17 15.35
N GLY A 240 -1.18 10.22 15.60
CA GLY A 240 -0.96 10.77 16.94
C GLY A 240 -2.21 11.36 17.59
N ILE A 241 -3.19 11.80 16.79
CA ILE A 241 -4.44 12.41 17.27
C ILE A 241 -5.57 11.37 17.31
N MET A 242 -5.67 10.51 16.29
CA MET A 242 -6.78 9.59 16.09
C MET A 242 -6.51 8.15 16.56
N GLY A 243 -5.27 7.85 16.97
CA GLY A 243 -4.86 6.47 17.29
C GLY A 243 -5.12 5.56 16.10
N LEU A 244 -5.65 4.36 16.34
CA LEU A 244 -5.93 3.37 15.27
C LEU A 244 -7.03 3.81 14.27
N PHE A 245 -7.86 4.78 14.62
CA PHE A 245 -8.93 5.25 13.73
C PHE A 245 -8.42 5.97 12.47
N TYR A 246 -7.15 6.41 12.44
CA TYR A 246 -6.56 7.00 11.23
C TYR A 246 -6.65 6.06 10.01
N ILE A 247 -6.68 4.75 10.23
CA ILE A 247 -6.77 3.74 9.17
C ILE A 247 -8.06 3.91 8.33
N LEU A 248 -9.12 4.45 8.94
CA LEU A 248 -10.42 4.65 8.29
C LEU A 248 -10.47 5.90 7.41
N ILE A 249 -9.50 6.81 7.49
CA ILE A 249 -9.51 8.07 6.71
C ILE A 249 -9.63 7.78 5.21
N VAL A 250 -8.76 6.91 4.67
CA VAL A 250 -8.76 6.59 3.24
C VAL A 250 -10.04 5.85 2.80
N PRO A 251 -10.47 4.76 3.47
CA PRO A 251 -11.72 4.09 3.12
C PRO A 251 -12.95 4.99 3.18
N LEU A 252 -13.10 5.77 4.24
CA LEU A 252 -14.25 6.66 4.41
C LEU A 252 -14.25 7.82 3.41
N SER A 253 -13.09 8.44 3.18
CA SER A 253 -12.97 9.50 2.18
C SER A 253 -13.25 9.00 0.77
N GLY A 254 -12.78 7.79 0.41
CA GLY A 254 -13.08 7.13 -0.86
C GLY A 254 -14.57 6.86 -1.03
N LEU A 255 -15.24 6.33 -0.01
CA LEU A 255 -16.67 6.07 -0.02
C LEU A 255 -17.48 7.36 -0.17
N ILE A 256 -17.17 8.40 0.62
CA ILE A 256 -17.82 9.72 0.53
C ILE A 256 -17.61 10.33 -0.86
N ALA A 257 -16.39 10.28 -1.39
CA ALA A 257 -16.09 10.80 -2.71
C ALA A 257 -16.88 10.06 -3.81
N ALA A 258 -16.99 8.73 -3.73
CA ALA A 258 -17.81 7.94 -4.64
C ALA A 258 -19.29 8.35 -4.58
N MET A 259 -19.85 8.52 -3.37
CA MET A 259 -21.24 8.99 -3.20
C MET A 259 -21.46 10.38 -3.78
N VAL A 260 -20.53 11.31 -3.58
CA VAL A 260 -20.61 12.67 -4.15
C VAL A 260 -20.59 12.63 -5.68
N VAL A 261 -19.72 11.80 -6.27
CA VAL A 261 -19.64 11.66 -7.73
C VAL A 261 -20.90 11.04 -8.32
N ILE A 262 -21.42 9.97 -7.70
CA ILE A 262 -22.68 9.32 -8.12
C ILE A 262 -23.85 10.30 -8.04
N SER A 263 -24.02 10.99 -6.91
CA SER A 263 -25.10 11.96 -6.73
C SER A 263 -24.99 13.12 -7.74
N GLY A 264 -23.79 13.62 -8.00
CA GLY A 264 -23.54 14.65 -9.01
C GLY A 264 -23.93 14.20 -10.40
N TYR A 265 -23.56 12.97 -10.79
CA TYR A 265 -23.94 12.40 -12.09
C TYR A 265 -25.45 12.21 -12.23
N LEU A 266 -26.14 11.69 -11.21
CA LEU A 266 -27.60 11.51 -11.22
C LEU A 266 -28.35 12.84 -11.39
N LEU A 267 -27.88 13.89 -10.70
CA LEU A 267 -28.46 15.24 -10.86
C LEU A 267 -28.23 15.80 -12.25
N TRP A 268 -27.03 15.64 -12.82
CA TRP A 268 -26.72 16.02 -14.18
C TRP A 268 -27.60 15.28 -15.19
N TRP A 269 -27.73 13.95 -15.07
CA TRP A 269 -28.55 13.12 -15.95
C TRP A 269 -30.03 13.53 -15.93
N LYS A 270 -30.62 13.70 -14.73
CA LYS A 270 -32.02 14.15 -14.60
C LYS A 270 -32.26 15.49 -15.31
N ARG A 271 -31.30 16.41 -15.24
CA ARG A 271 -31.39 17.71 -15.93
C ARG A 271 -31.24 17.57 -17.44
N PHE A 272 -30.36 16.69 -17.91
CA PHE A 272 -30.15 16.43 -19.33
C PHE A 272 -31.38 15.82 -19.98
N ARG A 273 -31.98 14.78 -19.39
CA ARG A 273 -33.21 14.15 -19.88
C ARG A 273 -34.39 15.13 -19.97
N LYS A 274 -34.54 16.03 -18.98
CA LYS A 274 -35.62 17.04 -19.01
C LYS A 274 -35.47 18.06 -20.16
N LYS A 275 -34.25 18.29 -20.65
CA LYS A 275 -34.02 19.17 -21.81
C LYS A 275 -34.31 18.46 -23.14
N SER A 276 -33.95 17.18 -23.25
CA SER A 276 -34.19 16.37 -24.47
C SER A 276 -35.68 16.07 -24.75
N VAL A 277 -36.54 16.11 -23.72
CA VAL A 277 -38.00 15.90 -23.87
C VAL A 277 -38.75 17.18 -24.19
N LYS A 278 -38.10 18.37 -24.13
CA LYS A 278 -38.69 19.68 -24.43
C LYS A 278 -38.22 20.28 -25.74
N SER A 279 -37.34 19.60 -26.47
CA SER A 279 -36.93 19.92 -27.86
C SER A 279 -37.59 18.93 -28.83
#